data_b48431525191edea16cf4d9d824388ae
#
_entry.id   b48431525191edea16cf4d9d824388ae
#
_cell.length_a   1.000
_cell.length_b   1.000
_cell.length_c   1.000
_cell.angle_alpha   90.00
_cell.angle_beta   90.00
_cell.angle_gamma   90.00
#
_symmetry.space_group_name_H-M   'P 1'
#
loop_
_entity.id
_entity.type
_entity.pdbx_description
1 polymer ?
#
loop_
_entity_poly.entity_id
_entity_poly.type
_entity_poly.pdbx_seq_one_letter_code
_entity_poly.pdbx_strand_id
1 'polypeptide(L)'
;MNAYALALGILMNISMMGIYCTAASLAEEKEKNTLRTLMTSSVNGLEFFLGSLIPVVLMSTAVNVLCVFIVRLSMTPAQWGSYLAITTAASVIAAVVGMILGIFAKNQVTASTITTPAVLVFMMIPMFTVFSDTLHKISMFFFTGIAFEAVANINSGLPAADIRGIAVLTAELLLSVILFLILYRRNGFER
;
A
#
# COMPACT_ATOMS: atom_id res chain seq x y z
N MET A 1 -2.46 19.40 15.35
CA MET A 1 -3.17 18.16 15.78
C MET A 1 -3.88 17.48 14.62
N ASN A 2 -4.64 18.20 13.81
CA ASN A 2 -5.44 17.62 12.73
C ASN A 2 -4.60 16.91 11.64
N ALA A 3 -3.47 17.50 11.22
CA ALA A 3 -2.61 16.90 10.20
C ALA A 3 -1.97 15.57 10.65
N TYR A 4 -1.57 15.47 11.91
CA TYR A 4 -1.03 14.22 12.45
C TYR A 4 -2.09 13.11 12.51
N ALA A 5 -3.31 13.46 12.90
CA ALA A 5 -4.45 12.52 12.89
C ALA A 5 -4.77 12.04 11.46
N LEU A 6 -4.71 12.95 10.47
CA LEU A 6 -4.85 12.60 9.06
C LEU A 6 -3.72 11.66 8.60
N ALA A 7 -2.47 11.99 8.93
CA ALA A 7 -1.33 11.16 8.57
C ALA A 7 -1.44 9.74 9.16
N LEU A 8 -1.86 9.62 10.42
CA LEU A 8 -2.14 8.32 11.05
C LEU A 8 -3.28 7.56 10.35
N GLY A 9 -4.38 8.24 10.04
CA GLY A 9 -5.53 7.63 9.34
C GLY A 9 -5.12 7.07 7.96
N ILE A 10 -4.36 7.83 7.19
CA ILE A 10 -3.83 7.41 5.89
C ILE A 10 -2.87 6.24 6.04
N LEU A 11 -1.96 6.32 7.01
CA LEU A 11 -1.00 5.27 7.31
C LEU A 11 -1.69 3.94 7.63
N MET A 12 -2.71 3.99 8.51
CA MET A 12 -3.52 2.83 8.85
C MET A 12 -4.28 2.29 7.62
N ASN A 13 -4.91 3.17 6.87
CA ASN A 13 -5.66 2.77 5.68
C ASN A 13 -4.74 2.09 4.64
N ILE A 14 -3.64 2.72 4.25
CA ILE A 14 -2.70 2.18 3.25
C ILE A 14 -2.14 0.83 3.73
N SER A 15 -1.68 0.74 4.98
CA SER A 15 -1.05 -0.48 5.49
C SER A 15 -2.07 -1.62 5.66
N MET A 16 -3.21 -1.36 6.27
CA MET A 16 -4.21 -2.41 6.52
C MET A 16 -4.98 -2.78 5.25
N MET A 17 -5.51 -1.79 4.53
CA MET A 17 -6.32 -2.06 3.35
C MET A 17 -5.46 -2.55 2.17
N GLY A 18 -4.31 -1.91 1.93
CA GLY A 18 -3.40 -2.34 0.87
C GLY A 18 -2.84 -3.73 1.12
N ILE A 19 -2.16 -3.94 2.24
CA ILE A 19 -1.43 -5.19 2.49
C ILE A 19 -2.38 -6.33 2.87
N TYR A 20 -3.25 -6.11 3.87
CA TYR A 20 -4.07 -7.20 4.39
C TYR A 20 -5.18 -7.62 3.43
N CYS A 21 -5.95 -6.66 2.86
CA CYS A 21 -7.08 -7.02 2.01
C CYS A 21 -6.63 -7.73 0.73
N THR A 22 -5.54 -7.31 0.09
CA THR A 22 -5.03 -8.00 -1.11
C THR A 22 -4.48 -9.39 -0.80
N ALA A 23 -3.77 -9.55 0.33
CA ALA A 23 -3.29 -10.85 0.76
C ALA A 23 -4.44 -11.81 1.09
N ALA A 24 -5.46 -11.32 1.80
CA ALA A 24 -6.64 -12.08 2.17
C ALA A 24 -7.47 -12.49 0.95
N SER A 25 -7.65 -11.58 -0.02
CA SER A 25 -8.36 -11.87 -1.28
C SER A 25 -7.66 -12.98 -2.07
N LEU A 26 -6.34 -12.90 -2.24
CA LEU A 26 -5.59 -13.94 -2.94
C LEU A 26 -5.63 -15.29 -2.19
N ALA A 27 -5.57 -15.26 -0.85
CA ALA A 27 -5.65 -16.46 -0.03
C ALA A 27 -7.05 -17.09 -0.07
N GLU A 28 -8.11 -16.28 -0.13
CA GLU A 28 -9.48 -16.74 -0.30
C GLU A 28 -9.69 -17.48 -1.63
N GLU A 29 -9.16 -16.93 -2.73
CA GLU A 29 -9.24 -17.58 -4.04
C GLU A 29 -8.50 -18.93 -4.06
N LYS A 30 -7.41 -19.05 -3.31
CA LYS A 30 -6.72 -20.34 -3.13
C LYS A 30 -7.54 -21.32 -2.29
N GLU A 31 -8.09 -20.86 -1.17
CA GLU A 31 -8.89 -21.68 -0.27
C GLU A 31 -10.12 -22.27 -0.96
N LYS A 32 -10.78 -21.48 -1.79
CA LYS A 32 -11.95 -21.91 -2.57
C LYS A 32 -11.61 -22.69 -3.85
N ASN A 33 -10.31 -22.90 -4.16
CA ASN A 33 -9.83 -23.47 -5.42
C ASN A 33 -10.30 -22.73 -6.69
N THR A 34 -10.82 -21.52 -6.56
CA THR A 34 -11.29 -20.69 -7.67
C THR A 34 -10.12 -20.19 -8.52
N LEU A 35 -8.97 -19.95 -7.90
CA LEU A 35 -7.74 -19.59 -8.60
C LEU A 35 -7.37 -20.64 -9.67
N ARG A 36 -7.47 -21.94 -9.35
CA ARG A 36 -7.18 -23.02 -10.31
C ARG A 36 -8.18 -23.06 -11.45
N THR A 37 -9.44 -22.78 -11.16
CA THR A 37 -10.51 -22.71 -12.18
C THR A 37 -10.32 -21.51 -13.10
N LEU A 38 -9.93 -20.36 -12.56
CA LEU A 38 -9.60 -19.15 -13.32
C LEU A 38 -8.41 -19.39 -14.26
N MET A 39 -7.39 -20.10 -13.80
CA MET A 39 -6.19 -20.40 -14.61
C MET A 39 -6.45 -21.47 -15.70
N THR A 40 -7.50 -22.27 -15.59
CA THR A 40 -7.97 -23.19 -16.66
C THR A 40 -8.92 -22.50 -17.62
N SER A 41 -9.38 -21.30 -17.32
CA SER A 41 -10.16 -20.45 -18.22
C SER A 41 -9.22 -19.55 -19.06
N SER A 42 -9.81 -18.79 -19.99
CA SER A 42 -9.06 -17.85 -20.85
C SER A 42 -8.51 -16.61 -20.11
N VAL A 43 -8.65 -16.51 -18.79
CA VAL A 43 -8.20 -15.36 -17.98
C VAL A 43 -6.69 -15.43 -17.79
N ASN A 44 -5.99 -14.37 -18.23
CA ASN A 44 -4.55 -14.26 -18.06
C ASN A 44 -4.20 -13.89 -16.60
N GLY A 45 -3.09 -14.39 -16.08
CA GLY A 45 -2.60 -14.05 -14.74
C GLY A 45 -2.49 -12.55 -14.46
N LEU A 46 -2.19 -11.74 -15.48
CA LEU A 46 -2.19 -10.27 -15.38
C LEU A 46 -3.59 -9.68 -15.18
N GLU A 47 -4.60 -10.24 -15.85
CA GLU A 47 -5.98 -9.79 -15.70
C GLU A 47 -6.51 -10.09 -14.30
N PHE A 48 -6.18 -11.25 -13.76
CA PHE A 48 -6.48 -11.61 -12.38
C PHE A 48 -5.80 -10.65 -11.39
N PHE A 49 -4.50 -10.39 -11.60
CA PHE A 49 -3.72 -9.47 -10.76
C PHE A 49 -4.34 -8.06 -10.74
N LEU A 50 -4.59 -7.49 -11.91
CA LEU A 50 -5.20 -6.16 -12.02
C LEU A 50 -6.62 -6.14 -11.46
N GLY A 51 -7.42 -7.18 -11.71
CA GLY A 51 -8.77 -7.32 -11.19
C GLY A 51 -8.84 -7.33 -9.66
N SER A 52 -7.84 -7.90 -8.99
CA SER A 52 -7.76 -7.91 -7.52
C SER A 52 -7.17 -6.62 -6.95
N LEU A 53 -6.23 -6.00 -7.67
CA LEU A 53 -5.51 -4.80 -7.20
C LEU A 53 -6.33 -3.52 -7.37
N ILE A 54 -6.97 -3.34 -8.53
CA ILE A 54 -7.69 -2.10 -8.85
C ILE A 54 -8.78 -1.76 -7.83
N PRO A 55 -9.67 -2.67 -7.42
CA PRO A 55 -10.71 -2.36 -6.43
C PRO A 55 -10.13 -1.91 -5.09
N VAL A 56 -9.07 -2.57 -4.60
CA VAL A 56 -8.43 -2.23 -3.33
C VAL A 56 -7.79 -0.84 -3.39
N VAL A 57 -7.08 -0.53 -4.49
CA VAL A 57 -6.46 0.79 -4.67
C VAL A 57 -7.51 1.89 -4.79
N LEU A 58 -8.60 1.66 -5.52
CA LEU A 58 -9.70 2.63 -5.64
C LEU A 58 -10.34 2.90 -4.29
N MET A 59 -10.66 1.84 -3.53
CA MET A 59 -11.25 1.98 -2.19
C MET A 59 -10.29 2.67 -1.22
N SER A 60 -9.01 2.30 -1.22
CA SER A 60 -7.99 2.95 -0.39
C SER A 60 -7.85 4.44 -0.73
N THR A 61 -7.83 4.79 -2.02
CA THR A 61 -7.77 6.18 -2.46
C THR A 61 -9.03 6.96 -2.06
N ALA A 62 -10.21 6.35 -2.18
CA ALA A 62 -11.47 6.97 -1.75
C ALA A 62 -11.46 7.25 -0.23
N VAL A 63 -10.99 6.30 0.57
CA VAL A 63 -10.85 6.49 2.03
C VAL A 63 -9.83 7.59 2.34
N ASN A 64 -8.70 7.64 1.65
CA ASN A 64 -7.71 8.72 1.83
C ASN A 64 -8.32 10.10 1.54
N VAL A 65 -9.13 10.23 0.50
CA VAL A 65 -9.86 11.46 0.18
C VAL A 65 -10.87 11.81 1.28
N LEU A 66 -11.66 10.84 1.74
CA LEU A 66 -12.62 11.03 2.82
C LEU A 66 -11.95 11.49 4.12
N CYS A 67 -10.77 10.96 4.45
CA CYS A 67 -10.01 11.37 5.63
C CYS A 67 -9.66 12.87 5.58
N VAL A 68 -9.29 13.42 4.42
CA VAL A 68 -9.02 14.86 4.26
C VAL A 68 -10.28 15.70 4.56
N PHE A 69 -11.43 15.29 4.05
CA PHE A 69 -12.70 15.99 4.31
C PHE A 69 -13.10 15.92 5.78
N ILE A 70 -12.93 14.78 6.45
CA ILE A 70 -13.24 14.60 7.87
C ILE A 70 -12.37 15.52 8.73
N VAL A 71 -11.07 15.58 8.43
CA VAL A 71 -10.09 16.38 9.17
C VAL A 71 -10.17 17.87 8.79
N ARG A 72 -10.86 18.21 7.70
CA ARG A 72 -11.00 19.58 7.16
C ARG A 72 -9.66 20.26 6.89
N LEU A 73 -8.69 19.52 6.36
CA LEU A 73 -7.40 20.09 5.97
C LEU A 73 -7.58 20.89 4.67
N SER A 74 -7.26 22.18 4.73
CA SER A 74 -7.30 23.04 3.53
C SER A 74 -6.09 22.77 2.66
N MET A 75 -6.33 22.42 1.39
CA MET A 75 -5.28 22.15 0.41
C MET A 75 -5.51 22.97 -0.85
N THR A 76 -4.44 23.48 -1.41
CA THR A 76 -4.45 24.10 -2.74
C THR A 76 -4.64 23.03 -3.82
N PRO A 77 -5.10 23.37 -5.04
CA PRO A 77 -5.24 22.39 -6.13
C PRO A 77 -3.94 21.62 -6.45
N ALA A 78 -2.78 22.26 -6.34
CA ALA A 78 -1.48 21.62 -6.53
C ALA A 78 -1.17 20.61 -5.42
N GLN A 79 -1.50 20.94 -4.16
CA GLN A 79 -1.34 20.03 -3.04
C GLN A 79 -2.28 18.83 -3.13
N TRP A 80 -3.51 19.01 -3.61
CA TRP A 80 -4.43 17.91 -3.88
C TRP A 80 -3.86 16.93 -4.91
N GLY A 81 -3.31 17.45 -6.01
CA GLY A 81 -2.68 16.62 -7.04
C GLY A 81 -1.52 15.79 -6.50
N SER A 82 -0.60 16.42 -5.77
CA SER A 82 0.55 15.72 -5.17
C SER A 82 0.15 14.74 -4.07
N TYR A 83 -0.81 15.10 -3.23
CA TYR A 83 -1.38 14.22 -2.21
C TYR A 83 -1.98 12.95 -2.81
N LEU A 84 -2.85 13.10 -3.81
CA LEU A 84 -3.47 11.96 -4.49
C LEU A 84 -2.42 11.09 -5.18
N ALA A 85 -1.45 11.69 -5.86
CA ALA A 85 -0.40 10.93 -6.54
C ALA A 85 0.41 10.07 -5.55
N ILE A 86 0.87 10.67 -4.43
CA ILE A 86 1.69 9.97 -3.42
C ILE A 86 0.87 8.89 -2.71
N THR A 87 -0.33 9.22 -2.23
CA THR A 87 -1.15 8.26 -1.47
C THR A 87 -1.66 7.11 -2.36
N THR A 88 -1.97 7.38 -3.63
CA THR A 88 -2.34 6.32 -4.59
C THR A 88 -1.15 5.44 -4.92
N ALA A 89 0.03 6.02 -5.19
CA ALA A 89 1.25 5.25 -5.42
C ALA A 89 1.59 4.35 -4.22
N ALA A 90 1.52 4.90 -3.00
CA ALA A 90 1.72 4.14 -1.77
C ALA A 90 0.68 3.02 -1.60
N SER A 91 -0.58 3.26 -1.95
CA SER A 91 -1.64 2.24 -1.93
C SER A 91 -1.38 1.11 -2.94
N VAL A 92 -0.87 1.44 -4.13
CA VAL A 92 -0.47 0.43 -5.13
C VAL A 92 0.68 -0.43 -4.60
N ILE A 93 1.73 0.19 -4.05
CA ILE A 93 2.86 -0.54 -3.47
C ILE A 93 2.38 -1.46 -2.34
N ALA A 94 1.55 -0.94 -1.42
CA ALA A 94 0.97 -1.72 -0.33
C ALA A 94 0.17 -2.92 -0.84
N ALA A 95 -0.65 -2.73 -1.88
CA ALA A 95 -1.44 -3.79 -2.48
C ALA A 95 -0.55 -4.87 -3.14
N VAL A 96 0.51 -4.47 -3.85
CA VAL A 96 1.48 -5.41 -4.43
C VAL A 96 2.23 -6.19 -3.35
N VAL A 97 2.67 -5.51 -2.27
CA VAL A 97 3.29 -6.17 -1.10
C VAL A 97 2.32 -7.17 -0.47
N GLY A 98 1.05 -6.79 -0.32
CA GLY A 98 0.01 -7.68 0.16
C GLY A 98 -0.15 -8.93 -0.71
N MET A 99 -0.15 -8.78 -2.04
CA MET A 99 -0.17 -9.91 -2.96
C MET A 99 1.06 -10.82 -2.83
N ILE A 100 2.26 -10.24 -2.69
CA ILE A 100 3.48 -11.01 -2.45
C ILE A 100 3.33 -11.89 -1.20
N LEU A 101 2.83 -11.32 -0.11
CA LEU A 101 2.59 -12.07 1.14
C LEU A 101 1.47 -13.11 0.96
N GLY A 102 0.42 -12.77 0.22
CA GLY A 102 -0.69 -13.66 -0.11
C GLY A 102 -0.27 -14.91 -0.93
N ILE A 103 0.82 -14.82 -1.74
CA ILE A 103 1.38 -15.99 -2.43
C ILE A 103 1.74 -17.10 -1.43
N PHE A 104 2.23 -16.77 -0.25
CA PHE A 104 2.65 -17.72 0.77
C PHE A 104 1.51 -18.19 1.69
N ALA A 105 0.38 -17.51 1.66
CA ALA A 105 -0.79 -17.88 2.45
C ALA A 105 -1.58 -19.01 1.77
N LYS A 106 -2.08 -19.97 2.58
CA LYS A 106 -2.92 -21.08 2.11
C LYS A 106 -4.41 -20.80 2.26
N ASN A 107 -4.78 -19.95 3.22
CA ASN A 107 -6.13 -19.54 3.54
C ASN A 107 -6.11 -18.15 4.19
N GLN A 108 -7.30 -17.55 4.40
CA GLN A 108 -7.42 -16.21 4.98
C GLN A 108 -6.79 -16.10 6.39
N VAL A 109 -6.89 -17.12 7.22
CA VAL A 109 -6.27 -17.12 8.56
C VAL A 109 -4.76 -17.05 8.47
N THR A 110 -4.16 -17.82 7.57
CA THR A 110 -2.71 -17.77 7.34
C THR A 110 -2.29 -16.44 6.73
N ALA A 111 -3.11 -15.85 5.85
CA ALA A 111 -2.84 -14.52 5.29
C ALA A 111 -2.77 -13.46 6.39
N SER A 112 -3.74 -13.43 7.32
CA SER A 112 -3.70 -12.49 8.45
C SER A 112 -2.49 -12.69 9.34
N THR A 113 -2.08 -13.92 9.60
CA THR A 113 -0.90 -14.22 10.41
C THR A 113 0.40 -13.76 9.77
N ILE A 114 0.54 -13.91 8.44
CA ILE A 114 1.74 -13.50 7.71
C ILE A 114 1.77 -11.97 7.52
N THR A 115 0.63 -11.34 7.28
CA THR A 115 0.58 -9.90 7.02
C THR A 115 0.67 -9.05 8.27
N THR A 116 0.21 -9.53 9.43
CA THR A 116 0.21 -8.75 10.68
C THR A 116 1.59 -8.18 11.05
N PRO A 117 2.69 -8.94 11.06
CA PRO A 117 4.02 -8.39 11.35
C PRO A 117 4.43 -7.32 10.33
N ALA A 118 4.16 -7.54 9.04
CA ALA A 118 4.48 -6.58 7.99
C ALA A 118 3.70 -5.27 8.16
N VAL A 119 2.38 -5.35 8.38
CA VAL A 119 1.52 -4.18 8.64
C VAL A 119 2.04 -3.42 9.86
N LEU A 120 2.39 -4.10 10.94
CA LEU A 120 2.93 -3.47 12.15
C LEU A 120 4.24 -2.72 11.84
N VAL A 121 5.17 -3.32 11.12
CA VAL A 121 6.45 -2.68 10.76
C VAL A 121 6.19 -1.43 9.91
N PHE A 122 5.41 -1.55 8.83
CA PHE A 122 5.11 -0.43 7.93
C PHE A 122 4.31 0.70 8.62
N MET A 123 3.56 0.39 9.67
CA MET A 123 2.77 1.35 10.42
C MET A 123 3.58 1.98 11.57
N MET A 124 4.31 1.17 12.34
CA MET A 124 5.02 1.65 13.53
C MET A 124 6.22 2.54 13.19
N ILE A 125 6.99 2.19 12.15
CA ILE A 125 8.18 2.97 11.80
C ILE A 125 7.83 4.45 11.53
N PRO A 126 6.88 4.80 10.65
CA PRO A 126 6.49 6.19 10.43
C PRO A 126 5.83 6.83 11.65
N MET A 127 5.04 6.07 12.41
CA MET A 127 4.34 6.58 13.59
C MET A 127 5.31 7.07 14.67
N PHE A 128 6.45 6.40 14.85
CA PHE A 128 7.44 6.73 15.86
C PHE A 128 8.54 7.71 15.39
N THR A 129 8.44 8.26 14.18
CA THR A 129 9.40 9.26 13.67
C THR A 129 9.51 10.50 14.55
N VAL A 130 8.42 10.87 15.24
CA VAL A 130 8.38 12.01 16.17
C VAL A 130 9.33 11.82 17.38
N PHE A 131 9.66 10.58 17.73
CA PHE A 131 10.48 10.25 18.90
C PHE A 131 11.95 9.99 18.58
N SER A 132 12.32 9.83 17.30
CA SER A 132 13.68 9.46 16.92
C SER A 132 14.03 9.87 15.48
N ASP A 133 15.11 10.66 15.35
CA ASP A 133 15.67 11.04 14.05
C ASP A 133 16.13 9.83 13.22
N THR A 134 16.57 8.78 13.90
CA THR A 134 16.96 7.53 13.22
C THR A 134 15.76 6.85 12.58
N LEU A 135 14.62 6.78 13.31
CA LEU A 135 13.38 6.23 12.76
C LEU A 135 12.83 7.11 11.63
N HIS A 136 12.99 8.42 11.73
CA HIS A 136 12.63 9.34 10.65
C HIS A 136 13.43 9.03 9.37
N LYS A 137 14.75 8.90 9.47
CA LYS A 137 15.60 8.53 8.32
C LYS A 137 15.23 7.17 7.72
N ILE A 138 14.92 6.18 8.56
CA ILE A 138 14.52 4.85 8.12
C ILE A 138 13.14 4.91 7.43
N SER A 139 12.18 5.67 7.97
CA SER A 139 10.84 5.78 7.41
C SER A 139 10.83 6.37 6.00
N MET A 140 11.78 7.25 5.67
CA MET A 140 11.93 7.84 4.34
C MET A 140 12.33 6.85 3.24
N PHE A 141 12.69 5.63 3.61
CA PHE A 141 12.93 4.52 2.68
C PHE A 141 11.71 3.63 2.48
N PHE A 142 10.56 3.98 3.07
CA PHE A 142 9.32 3.22 2.96
C PHE A 142 8.19 4.09 2.40
N PHE A 143 7.39 3.52 1.49
CA PHE A 143 6.22 4.18 0.92
C PHE A 143 5.25 4.75 1.97
N THR A 144 5.12 4.05 3.11
CA THR A 144 4.29 4.50 4.23
C THR A 144 4.87 5.73 4.92
N GLY A 145 6.19 5.80 5.07
CA GLY A 145 6.87 6.95 5.66
C GLY A 145 6.76 8.19 4.77
N ILE A 146 6.92 8.03 3.46
CA ILE A 146 6.78 9.11 2.49
C ILE A 146 5.33 9.62 2.46
N ALA A 147 4.34 8.72 2.48
CA ALA A 147 2.93 9.10 2.55
C ALA A 147 2.58 9.84 3.86
N PHE A 148 3.15 9.41 4.98
CA PHE A 148 2.99 10.05 6.27
C PHE A 148 3.59 11.46 6.29
N GLU A 149 4.81 11.61 5.80
CA GLU A 149 5.51 12.91 5.74
C GLU A 149 4.87 13.87 4.74
N ALA A 150 4.32 13.37 3.64
CA ALA A 150 3.62 14.20 2.65
C ALA A 150 2.49 15.02 3.31
N VAL A 151 1.76 14.45 4.26
CA VAL A 151 0.70 15.16 4.99
C VAL A 151 1.29 16.25 5.90
N ALA A 152 2.39 15.96 6.58
CA ALA A 152 3.07 16.93 7.44
C ALA A 152 3.60 18.12 6.62
N ASN A 153 4.21 17.83 5.48
CA ASN A 153 4.74 18.83 4.55
C ASN A 153 3.63 19.72 3.98
N ILE A 154 2.52 19.13 3.54
CA ILE A 154 1.36 19.88 3.03
C ILE A 154 0.82 20.82 4.11
N ASN A 155 0.69 20.35 5.35
CA ASN A 155 0.22 21.18 6.47
C ASN A 155 1.17 22.34 6.79
N SER A 156 2.46 22.18 6.53
CA SER A 156 3.50 23.20 6.71
C SER A 156 3.67 24.10 5.49
N GLY A 157 2.85 23.95 4.43
CA GLY A 157 2.95 24.72 3.19
C GLY A 157 4.13 24.33 2.31
N LEU A 158 4.79 23.20 2.60
CA LEU A 158 5.90 22.65 1.82
C LEU A 158 5.36 21.73 0.70
N PRO A 159 6.20 21.42 -0.31
CA PRO A 159 5.88 20.39 -1.30
C PRO A 159 5.63 19.04 -0.60
N ALA A 160 4.62 18.29 -1.06
CA ALA A 160 4.22 17.03 -0.44
C ALA A 160 5.36 15.99 -0.37
N ALA A 161 6.21 15.93 -1.38
CA ALA A 161 7.45 15.16 -1.35
C ALA A 161 8.56 15.90 -2.11
N ASP A 162 9.79 15.61 -1.73
CA ASP A 162 10.98 16.03 -2.45
C ASP A 162 11.31 15.01 -3.59
N ILE A 163 12.31 15.33 -4.40
CA ILE A 163 12.77 14.48 -5.50
C ILE A 163 13.21 13.09 -4.97
N ARG A 164 13.77 13.03 -3.77
CA ARG A 164 14.22 11.76 -3.16
C ARG A 164 13.01 10.88 -2.81
N GLY A 165 11.99 11.44 -2.19
CA GLY A 165 10.78 10.72 -1.86
C GLY A 165 10.08 10.15 -3.10
N ILE A 166 10.00 10.93 -4.18
CA ILE A 166 9.45 10.47 -5.46
C ILE A 166 10.30 9.33 -6.05
N ALA A 167 11.63 9.47 -6.00
CA ALA A 167 12.54 8.42 -6.49
C ALA A 167 12.41 7.12 -5.68
N VAL A 168 12.30 7.20 -4.35
CA VAL A 168 12.09 6.04 -3.49
C VAL A 168 10.75 5.37 -3.79
N LEU A 169 9.64 6.10 -3.88
CA LEU A 169 8.33 5.54 -4.23
C LEU A 169 8.37 4.84 -5.59
N THR A 170 9.03 5.46 -6.58
CA THR A 170 9.17 4.84 -7.91
C THR A 170 10.00 3.57 -7.85
N ALA A 171 11.10 3.58 -7.10
CA ALA A 171 11.95 2.40 -6.93
C ALA A 171 11.22 1.27 -6.20
N GLU A 172 10.49 1.57 -5.12
CA GLU A 172 9.70 0.58 -4.38
C GLU A 172 8.57 -0.01 -5.24
N LEU A 173 7.90 0.83 -6.05
CA LEU A 173 6.88 0.35 -6.98
C LEU A 173 7.46 -0.63 -7.99
N LEU A 174 8.57 -0.28 -8.63
CA LEU A 174 9.23 -1.15 -9.59
C LEU A 174 9.74 -2.44 -8.94
N LEU A 175 10.40 -2.34 -7.77
CA LEU A 175 10.90 -3.49 -7.03
C LEU A 175 9.77 -4.42 -6.59
N SER A 176 8.69 -3.90 -6.05
CA SER A 176 7.54 -4.70 -5.60
C SER A 176 6.88 -5.44 -6.76
N VAL A 177 6.68 -4.77 -7.91
CA VAL A 177 6.11 -5.40 -9.12
C VAL A 177 7.05 -6.47 -9.68
N ILE A 178 8.36 -6.18 -9.81
CA ILE A 178 9.35 -7.16 -10.28
C ILE A 178 9.38 -8.38 -9.36
N LEU A 179 9.44 -8.17 -8.05
CA LEU A 179 9.46 -9.24 -7.06
C LEU A 179 8.18 -10.08 -7.13
N PHE A 180 7.02 -9.42 -7.26
CA PHE A 180 5.76 -10.12 -7.44
C PHE A 180 5.78 -11.01 -8.69
N LEU A 181 6.21 -10.49 -9.84
CA LEU A 181 6.25 -11.25 -11.09
C LEU A 181 7.20 -12.46 -11.00
N ILE A 182 8.36 -12.29 -10.36
CA ILE A 182 9.32 -13.40 -10.14
C ILE A 182 8.70 -14.48 -9.26
N LEU A 183 8.09 -14.10 -8.12
CA LEU A 183 7.50 -15.04 -7.19
C LEU A 183 6.26 -15.72 -7.76
N TYR A 184 5.46 -14.99 -8.52
CA TYR A 184 4.28 -15.52 -9.21
C TYR A 184 4.66 -16.63 -10.19
N ARG A 185 5.63 -16.39 -11.07
CA ARG A 185 6.15 -17.39 -12.01
C ARG A 185 6.77 -18.60 -11.30
N ARG A 186 7.54 -18.35 -10.23
CA ARG A 186 8.24 -19.43 -9.51
C ARG A 186 7.29 -20.35 -8.76
N ASN A 187 6.17 -19.86 -8.26
CA ASN A 187 5.18 -20.65 -7.53
C ASN A 187 4.21 -21.46 -8.42
N GLY A 188 4.42 -21.48 -9.73
CA GLY A 188 3.74 -22.39 -10.64
C GLY A 188 2.30 -22.03 -10.97
N PHE A 189 1.91 -20.78 -10.76
CA PHE A 189 0.58 -20.29 -11.15
C PHE A 189 0.39 -20.18 -12.67
N GLU A 190 1.43 -20.40 -13.48
CA GLU A 190 1.41 -20.41 -14.95
C GLU A 190 1.50 -21.84 -15.55
N ARG A 191 1.20 -22.94 -14.78
CA ARG A 191 1.17 -24.30 -15.31
C ARG A 191 -0.22 -24.85 -15.41
#